data_d1284fde2c078339ec1cd5d75fdd71db
#
_entry.id   d1284fde2c078339ec1cd5d75fdd71db
#
_cell.length_a   1.000
_cell.length_b   1.000
_cell.length_c   1.000
_cell.angle_alpha   90.00
_cell.angle_beta   90.00
_cell.angle_gamma   90.00
#
_symmetry.space_group_name_H-M   'P 1'
#
loop_
_entity.id
_entity.type
_entity.pdbx_description
1 polymer ?
#
loop_
_entity_poly.entity_id
_entity_poly.type
_entity_poly.pdbx_seq_one_letter_code
_entity_poly.pdbx_strand_id
1 'polypeptide(L)' 'MDIIAKVKEIIVEELGVEESEVTLEASFIEDLGADSLDTVELIMKFEEEFDIDIADEEAEKLTTVGKAIEYLKQKIG' A
#
# COMPACT_ATOMS: atom_id res chain seq x y z
N MET A 1 9.54 6.29 -12.55
CA MET A 1 8.22 6.23 -11.88
C MET A 1 8.33 6.74 -10.45
N ASP A 2 7.42 7.56 -10.03
CA ASP A 2 7.37 8.03 -8.65
C ASP A 2 6.57 7.01 -7.82
N ILE A 3 7.27 6.17 -7.10
CA ILE A 3 6.65 5.10 -6.30
C ILE A 3 5.74 5.68 -5.23
N ILE A 4 6.16 6.75 -4.57
CA ILE A 4 5.37 7.35 -3.50
C ILE A 4 4.04 7.88 -4.04
N ALA A 5 4.09 8.60 -5.14
CA ALA A 5 2.88 9.15 -5.75
C ALA A 5 1.95 8.03 -6.22
N LYS A 6 2.52 6.98 -6.80
CA LYS A 6 1.72 5.85 -7.29
C LYS A 6 1.07 5.09 -6.14
N VAL A 7 1.80 4.87 -5.07
CA VAL A 7 1.25 4.20 -3.88
C VAL A 7 0.09 5.00 -3.30
N LYS A 8 0.25 6.31 -3.17
CA LYS A 8 -0.81 7.17 -2.65
C LYS A 8 -2.06 7.12 -3.53
N GLU A 9 -1.87 7.17 -4.83
CA GLU A 9 -2.97 7.10 -5.78
C GLU A 9 -3.76 5.80 -5.62
N ILE A 10 -3.04 4.69 -5.53
CA ILE A 10 -3.65 3.38 -5.36
C ILE A 10 -4.45 3.32 -4.05
N ILE A 11 -3.87 3.81 -2.96
CA ILE A 11 -4.54 3.79 -1.66
C ILE A 11 -5.81 4.64 -1.68
N VAL A 12 -5.74 5.82 -2.26
CA VAL A 12 -6.90 6.71 -2.36
C VAL A 12 -8.03 6.03 -3.12
N GLU A 13 -7.71 5.38 -4.23
CA GLU A 13 -8.71 4.69 -5.04
C GLU A 13 -9.32 3.48 -4.35
N GLU A 14 -8.47 2.67 -3.71
CA GLU A 14 -8.94 1.44 -3.09
C GLU A 14 -9.70 1.66 -1.78
N LEU A 15 -9.23 2.59 -0.97
CA LEU A 15 -9.82 2.83 0.34
C LEU A 15 -10.79 4.00 0.40
N GLY A 16 -10.84 4.81 -0.65
CA GLY A 16 -11.73 5.96 -0.69
C GLY A 16 -11.38 7.04 0.31
N VAL A 17 -10.11 7.15 0.66
CA VAL A 17 -9.64 8.17 1.60
C VAL A 17 -9.05 9.35 0.83
N GLU A 18 -8.84 10.46 1.53
CA GLU A 18 -8.24 11.63 0.91
C GLU A 18 -6.71 11.48 0.89
N GLU A 19 -6.09 12.08 -0.11
CA GLU A 19 -4.64 12.05 -0.25
C GLU A 19 -3.93 12.57 0.99
N SER A 20 -4.48 13.59 1.63
CA SER A 20 -3.91 14.18 2.84
C SER A 20 -3.86 13.21 4.02
N GLU A 21 -4.70 12.18 3.99
CA GLU A 21 -4.72 11.16 5.04
C GLU A 21 -3.64 10.11 4.85
N VAL A 22 -3.09 10.02 3.65
CA VAL A 22 -2.10 9.00 3.30
C VAL A 22 -0.70 9.51 3.63
N THR A 23 -0.33 9.37 4.90
CA THR A 23 1.01 9.74 5.38
C THR A 23 1.84 8.48 5.56
N LEU A 24 3.15 8.62 5.65
CA LEU A 24 4.04 7.47 5.82
C LEU A 24 3.76 6.68 7.09
N GLU A 25 3.30 7.36 8.12
CA GLU A 25 3.02 6.75 9.41
C GLU A 25 1.63 6.14 9.51
N ALA A 26 0.77 6.43 8.54
CA ALA A 26 -0.62 5.95 8.57
C ALA A 26 -0.70 4.43 8.50
N SER A 27 -1.44 3.85 9.44
CA SER A 27 -1.74 2.43 9.44
C SER A 27 -2.94 2.20 8.53
N PHE A 28 -2.87 1.20 7.67
CA PHE A 28 -3.97 0.91 6.77
C PHE A 28 -5.26 0.60 7.53
N ILE A 29 -5.16 -0.15 8.60
CA ILE A 29 -6.34 -0.56 9.37
C ILE A 29 -6.76 0.52 10.36
N GLU A 30 -5.85 1.02 11.17
CA GLU A 30 -6.18 1.96 12.23
C GLU A 30 -6.45 3.38 11.75
N ASP A 31 -5.64 3.86 10.83
CA ASP A 31 -5.75 5.25 10.38
C ASP A 31 -6.58 5.42 9.12
N LEU A 32 -6.50 4.47 8.20
CA LEU A 32 -7.19 4.56 6.92
C LEU A 32 -8.48 3.73 6.87
N GLY A 33 -8.77 3.00 7.93
CA GLY A 33 -10.03 2.28 8.05
C GLY A 33 -10.19 1.05 7.16
N ALA A 34 -9.08 0.48 6.69
CA ALA A 34 -9.13 -0.72 5.89
C ALA A 34 -9.43 -1.94 6.76
N ASP A 35 -10.21 -2.87 6.26
CA ASP A 35 -10.39 -4.15 6.93
C ASP A 35 -9.46 -5.17 6.26
N SER A 36 -9.52 -6.43 6.70
CA SER A 36 -8.63 -7.47 6.19
C SER A 36 -8.82 -7.72 4.69
N LEU A 37 -10.05 -7.60 4.21
CA LEU A 37 -10.33 -7.76 2.80
C LEU A 37 -9.76 -6.61 1.99
N ASP A 38 -9.91 -5.40 2.49
CA ASP A 38 -9.36 -4.21 1.84
C ASP A 38 -7.84 -4.30 1.72
N THR A 39 -7.16 -4.79 2.76
CA THR A 39 -5.70 -4.92 2.70
C THR A 39 -5.26 -5.94 1.67
N VAL A 40 -6.00 -7.05 1.52
CA VAL A 40 -5.71 -8.05 0.49
C VAL A 40 -5.86 -7.44 -0.89
N GLU A 41 -6.93 -6.72 -1.13
CA GLU A 41 -7.17 -6.06 -2.42
C GLU A 41 -6.11 -5.02 -2.73
N LEU A 42 -5.69 -4.28 -1.71
CA LEU A 42 -4.65 -3.27 -1.86
C LEU A 42 -3.32 -3.91 -2.27
N ILE A 43 -2.95 -5.02 -1.64
CA ILE A 43 -1.73 -5.75 -1.98
C ILE A 43 -1.80 -6.25 -3.42
N MET A 44 -2.93 -6.80 -3.82
CA MET A 44 -3.13 -7.29 -5.18
C MET A 44 -2.98 -6.15 -6.19
N LYS A 45 -3.49 -4.99 -5.84
CA LYS A 45 -3.37 -3.82 -6.71
C LYS A 45 -1.92 -3.37 -6.86
N PHE A 46 -1.15 -3.42 -5.77
CA PHE A 46 0.28 -3.12 -5.83
C PHE A 46 0.99 -4.10 -6.75
N GLU A 47 0.66 -5.37 -6.65
CA GLU A 47 1.26 -6.40 -7.51
C GLU A 47 0.99 -6.12 -8.98
N GLU A 48 -0.23 -5.75 -9.31
CA GLU A 48 -0.61 -5.44 -10.68
C GLU A 48 0.06 -4.18 -11.22
N GLU A 49 0.03 -3.11 -10.41
CA GLU A 49 0.53 -1.81 -10.85
C GLU A 49 2.06 -1.76 -10.96
N PHE A 50 2.75 -2.50 -10.11
CA PHE A 50 4.21 -2.52 -10.11
C PHE A 50 4.80 -3.77 -10.74
N ASP A 51 3.94 -4.68 -11.19
CA ASP A 51 4.34 -5.93 -11.85
C ASP A 51 5.32 -6.73 -11.00
N ILE A 52 4.94 -6.99 -9.77
CA ILE A 52 5.73 -7.76 -8.82
C ILE A 52 4.84 -8.78 -8.10
N ASP A 53 5.49 -9.73 -7.44
CA ASP A 53 4.80 -10.69 -6.59
C ASP A 53 5.15 -10.38 -5.14
N ILE A 54 4.13 -10.33 -4.29
CA ILE A 54 4.30 -10.10 -2.85
C ILE A 54 3.81 -11.35 -2.13
N ALA A 55 4.73 -12.05 -1.46
CA ALA A 55 4.35 -13.23 -0.70
C ALA A 55 3.45 -12.84 0.48
N ASP A 56 2.57 -13.75 0.89
CA ASP A 56 1.65 -13.49 1.98
C ASP A 56 2.37 -13.07 3.26
N GLU A 57 3.49 -13.70 3.56
CA GLU A 57 4.30 -13.37 4.73
C GLU A 57 4.81 -11.93 4.68
N GLU A 58 5.20 -11.49 3.49
CA GLU A 58 5.69 -10.13 3.29
C GLU A 58 4.54 -9.14 3.39
N ALA A 59 3.40 -9.49 2.81
CA ALA A 59 2.21 -8.64 2.83
C ALA A 59 1.78 -8.34 4.26
N GLU A 60 1.87 -9.31 5.15
CA GLU A 60 1.50 -9.14 6.55
C GLU A 60 2.33 -8.10 7.28
N LYS A 61 3.54 -7.84 6.79
CA LYS A 61 4.44 -6.86 7.39
C LYS A 61 4.16 -5.44 6.90
N LEU A 62 3.40 -5.30 5.85
CA LEU A 62 3.10 -4.00 5.24
C LEU A 62 1.90 -3.36 5.94
N THR A 63 2.09 -2.98 7.19
CA THR A 63 1.00 -2.46 8.03
C THR A 63 0.83 -0.95 7.93
N THR A 64 1.84 -0.25 7.44
CA THR A 64 1.78 1.20 7.25
C THR A 64 2.15 1.57 5.82
N VAL A 65 1.78 2.78 5.42
CA VAL A 65 2.11 3.30 4.10
C VAL A 65 3.62 3.32 3.87
N GLY A 66 4.38 3.77 4.87
CA GLY A 66 5.84 3.83 4.78
C GLY A 66 6.48 2.47 4.56
N LYS A 67 5.99 1.46 5.27
CA LYS A 67 6.51 0.10 5.11
C LYS A 67 6.24 -0.44 3.72
N ALA A 68 5.05 -0.16 3.18
CA ALA A 68 4.70 -0.56 1.83
C ALA A 68 5.62 0.11 0.80
N ILE A 69 5.86 1.41 0.97
CA ILE A 69 6.73 2.15 0.07
C ILE A 69 8.15 1.62 0.10
N GLU A 70 8.70 1.36 1.28
CA GLU A 70 10.04 0.81 1.42
C GLU A 70 10.17 -0.55 0.74
N TYR A 71 9.19 -1.41 0.97
CA TYR A 71 9.17 -2.72 0.35
C TYR A 71 9.18 -2.62 -1.17
N LEU A 72 8.32 -1.77 -1.71
CA LEU A 72 8.22 -1.59 -3.16
C LEU A 72 9.50 -1.01 -3.75
N LYS A 73 10.13 -0.08 -3.06
CA LYS A 73 11.39 0.48 -3.51
C LYS A 73 12.47 -0.58 -3.62
N GLN A 74 12.53 -1.49 -2.66
CA GLN A 74 13.52 -2.56 -2.67
C GLN A 74 13.24 -3.57 -3.78
N LYS A 75 11.98 -3.85 -4.05
CA LYS A 75 11.61 -4.82 -5.08
C LYS A 75 11.83 -4.28 -6.49
N ILE A 76 11.54 -3.02 -6.69
CA ILE A 76 11.58 -2.44 -8.03
C ILE A 76 12.94 -1.85 -8.35
N GLY A 77 13.53 -1.27 -7.37
CA GLY A 77 14.65 -0.53 -7.65
C GLY A 77 15.85 -0.51 -7.04
#